data_d788e93451d059980e5bd81a82b556ff
#
_entry.id   d788e93451d059980e5bd81a82b556ff
#
_cell.length_a   1.000
_cell.length_b   1.000
_cell.length_c   1.000
_cell.angle_alpha   90.00
_cell.angle_beta   90.00
_cell.angle_gamma   90.00
#
_symmetry.space_group_name_H-M   'P 1'
#
loop_
_entity.id
_entity.type
_entity.pdbx_description
1 polymer ?
#
loop_
_entity_poly.entity_id
_entity_poly.type
_entity_poly.pdbx_seq_one_letter_code
_entity_poly.pdbx_strand_id
1 'polypeptide(L)'
;KTVVTDNFTTVSTITDNTNRTYADDNVTESGKYWYRVLAYNTNGDGTPSKVVKASFPDDEAPTGTLKIDNATTTTTSSSVTLNLTATDNKGVVGYLASESSAPPSTDSTSWVSITSTTSYSADVSFTLSAVYGMKWVYVWFKDGKGNLAGYQSSIEYRSQ
;
A
#
# COMPACT_ATOMS: atom_id res chain seq x y z
N LYS A 1 -1.58 -13.05 24.47
CA LYS A 1 -1.44 -11.99 25.54
C LYS A 1 0.01 -11.57 25.52
N THR A 2 0.34 -10.50 24.78
CA THR A 2 1.70 -9.95 24.78
C THR A 2 1.90 -9.23 26.10
N VAL A 3 2.82 -9.72 26.93
CA VAL A 3 3.23 -9.02 28.15
C VAL A 3 4.15 -7.89 27.68
N VAL A 4 3.69 -6.64 27.78
CA VAL A 4 4.54 -5.47 27.63
C VAL A 4 5.34 -5.36 28.93
N THR A 5 6.62 -5.68 28.88
CA THR A 5 7.55 -5.44 29.99
C THR A 5 7.74 -3.95 30.17
N ASP A 6 7.81 -3.48 31.41
CA ASP A 6 7.77 -2.07 31.83
C ASP A 6 8.99 -1.20 31.45
N ASN A 7 9.47 -1.29 30.20
CA ASN A 7 10.56 -0.45 29.70
C ASN A 7 10.04 0.78 28.95
N PHE A 8 9.25 1.62 29.65
CA PHE A 8 8.87 2.91 29.12
C PHE A 8 9.94 3.96 29.46
N THR A 9 10.35 4.73 28.45
CA THR A 9 11.20 5.92 28.64
C THR A 9 10.35 7.18 28.59
N THR A 10 10.67 8.19 29.40
CA THR A 10 10.00 9.48 29.35
C THR A 10 10.37 10.19 28.06
N VAL A 11 9.40 10.44 27.18
CA VAL A 11 9.58 11.20 25.93
C VAL A 11 9.39 12.69 26.12
N SER A 12 8.54 13.08 27.08
CA SER A 12 8.33 14.50 27.44
C SER A 12 7.76 14.64 28.84
N THR A 13 8.04 15.78 29.47
CA THR A 13 7.47 16.21 30.74
C THR A 13 6.73 17.52 30.52
N ILE A 14 5.41 17.53 30.77
CA ILE A 14 4.58 18.74 30.69
C ILE A 14 4.47 19.30 32.10
N THR A 15 5.08 20.46 32.33
CA THR A 15 5.07 21.14 33.63
C THR A 15 3.97 22.20 33.76
N ASP A 16 3.38 22.60 32.64
CA ASP A 16 2.27 23.54 32.56
C ASP A 16 0.94 22.78 32.65
N ASN A 17 0.13 23.10 33.69
CA ASN A 17 -1.16 22.47 33.89
C ASN A 17 -2.25 22.94 32.90
N THR A 18 -1.98 23.95 32.08
CA THR A 18 -2.85 24.44 31.01
C THR A 18 -2.67 23.69 29.70
N ASN A 19 -1.45 23.18 29.44
CA ASN A 19 -1.16 22.36 28.27
C ASN A 19 -1.51 20.88 28.54
N ARG A 20 -2.35 20.29 27.70
CA ARG A 20 -2.81 18.90 27.81
C ARG A 20 -2.48 18.05 26.61
N THR A 21 -1.64 18.56 25.70
CA THR A 21 -1.26 17.90 24.45
C THR A 21 0.23 17.81 24.31
N TYR A 22 0.69 16.71 23.74
CA TYR A 22 2.09 16.49 23.33
C TYR A 22 2.10 15.83 21.97
N ALA A 23 2.92 16.33 21.03
CA ALA A 23 3.21 15.69 19.76
C ALA A 23 4.60 15.04 19.85
N ASP A 24 4.69 13.75 19.49
CA ASP A 24 5.95 13.04 19.37
C ASP A 24 6.38 13.02 17.91
N ASP A 25 7.29 13.93 17.55
CA ASP A 25 7.81 14.08 16.18
C ASP A 25 8.99 13.12 15.88
N ASN A 26 9.40 12.28 16.84
CA ASN A 26 10.48 11.31 16.69
C ASN A 26 9.99 9.91 16.28
N VAL A 27 8.74 9.81 15.82
CA VAL A 27 8.14 8.57 15.38
C VAL A 27 8.31 8.38 13.87
N THR A 28 8.45 7.13 13.42
CA THR A 28 8.50 6.76 12.01
C THR A 28 7.31 5.89 11.65
N GLU A 29 6.84 5.95 10.41
CA GLU A 29 5.68 5.18 9.92
C GLU A 29 5.81 3.66 10.09
N SER A 30 7.04 3.13 10.02
CA SER A 30 7.31 1.70 10.23
C SER A 30 7.40 1.31 11.71
N GLY A 31 7.45 2.30 12.61
CA GLY A 31 7.57 2.10 14.05
C GLY A 31 6.28 1.58 14.68
N LYS A 32 6.45 0.83 15.76
CA LYS A 32 5.35 0.43 16.64
C LYS A 32 5.58 1.11 17.98
N TYR A 33 4.65 1.97 18.38
CA TYR A 33 4.77 2.79 19.58
C TYR A 33 3.64 2.51 20.53
N TRP A 34 3.95 2.57 21.81
CA TRP A 34 2.98 2.43 22.89
C TRP A 34 3.21 3.58 23.86
N TYR A 35 2.16 4.28 24.22
CA TYR A 35 2.21 5.44 25.11
C TYR A 35 1.40 5.20 26.37
N ARG A 36 1.86 5.77 27.46
CA ARG A 36 1.13 5.93 28.71
C ARG A 36 1.41 7.32 29.28
N VAL A 37 0.49 7.84 30.04
CA VAL A 37 0.67 9.11 30.77
C VAL A 37 0.86 8.80 32.24
N LEU A 38 1.77 9.53 32.88
CA LEU A 38 2.05 9.46 34.29
C LEU A 38 1.85 10.86 34.87
N ALA A 39 0.93 11.02 35.80
CA ALA A 39 0.80 12.25 36.57
C ALA A 39 1.84 12.26 37.70
N TYR A 40 2.42 13.41 37.99
CA TYR A 40 3.39 13.56 39.06
C TYR A 40 3.12 14.83 39.89
N ASN A 41 3.57 14.84 41.13
CA ASN A 41 3.58 16.00 42.01
C ASN A 41 4.83 15.95 42.92
N THR A 42 4.88 16.85 43.90
CA THR A 42 5.99 16.92 44.87
C THR A 42 6.15 15.69 45.76
N ASN A 43 5.13 14.82 45.85
CA ASN A 43 5.14 13.58 46.62
C ASN A 43 5.54 12.34 45.76
N GLY A 44 5.75 12.53 44.44
CA GLY A 44 6.15 11.48 43.53
C GLY A 44 5.16 11.23 42.40
N ASP A 45 5.37 10.09 41.70
CA ASP A 45 4.61 9.67 40.54
C ASP A 45 3.29 9.00 40.94
N GLY A 46 2.23 9.33 40.22
CA GLY A 46 0.91 8.68 40.34
C GLY A 46 0.83 7.35 39.60
N THR A 47 -0.33 6.74 39.61
CA THR A 47 -0.60 5.52 38.87
C THR A 47 -0.59 5.81 37.36
N PRO A 48 0.17 5.02 36.54
CA PRO A 48 0.17 5.18 35.09
C PRO A 48 -1.22 4.96 34.47
N SER A 49 -1.53 5.69 33.41
CA SER A 49 -2.69 5.42 32.58
C SER A 49 -2.60 4.03 31.92
N LYS A 50 -3.71 3.58 31.32
CA LYS A 50 -3.66 2.45 30.40
C LYS A 50 -2.72 2.76 29.25
N VAL A 51 -2.02 1.71 28.76
CA VAL A 51 -1.16 1.81 27.60
C VAL A 51 -2.02 1.90 26.33
N VAL A 52 -1.72 2.86 25.48
CA VAL A 52 -2.34 3.06 24.17
C VAL A 52 -1.31 2.78 23.09
N LYS A 53 -1.68 1.99 22.08
CA LYS A 53 -0.85 1.76 20.90
C LYS A 53 -1.13 2.83 19.87
N ALA A 54 -0.09 3.49 19.37
CA ALA A 54 -0.16 4.32 18.18
C ALA A 54 -0.01 3.45 16.94
N SER A 55 -0.81 3.71 15.92
CA SER A 55 -0.71 3.11 14.60
C SER A 55 -0.71 4.23 13.58
N PHE A 56 0.16 4.11 12.58
CA PHE A 56 0.15 5.01 11.42
C PHE A 56 -0.81 4.41 10.39
N PRO A 57 -1.81 5.17 9.94
CA PRO A 57 -2.62 4.74 8.81
C PRO A 57 -1.71 4.62 7.58
N ASP A 58 -2.04 3.66 6.71
CA ASP A 58 -1.44 3.52 5.41
C ASP A 58 -2.33 4.27 4.41
N ASP A 59 -1.86 5.39 3.91
CA ASP A 59 -2.54 6.27 2.98
C ASP A 59 -1.78 6.43 1.65
N GLU A 60 -0.66 5.72 1.49
CA GLU A 60 0.09 5.67 0.26
C GLU A 60 -0.45 4.57 -0.66
N ALA A 61 -0.57 4.88 -1.95
CA ALA A 61 -0.94 3.90 -2.96
C ALA A 61 0.32 3.26 -3.56
N PRO A 62 0.24 2.00 -4.04
CA PRO A 62 1.36 1.35 -4.71
C PRO A 62 1.90 2.14 -5.89
N THR A 63 3.22 2.13 -6.07
CA THR A 63 3.88 2.63 -7.28
C THR A 63 4.25 1.46 -8.18
N GLY A 64 3.97 1.53 -9.50
CA GLY A 64 4.20 0.40 -10.38
C GLY A 64 4.49 0.74 -11.84
N THR A 65 4.67 -0.29 -12.66
CA THR A 65 4.81 -0.19 -14.11
C THR A 65 4.07 -1.31 -14.81
N LEU A 66 3.67 -1.06 -16.05
CA LEU A 66 3.12 -2.02 -17.00
C LEU A 66 3.88 -1.92 -18.32
N LYS A 67 4.38 -3.06 -18.82
CA LYS A 67 4.81 -3.21 -20.21
C LYS A 67 4.05 -4.37 -20.85
N ILE A 68 3.85 -4.31 -22.17
CA ILE A 68 3.25 -5.40 -22.95
C ILE A 68 4.34 -5.99 -23.82
N ASP A 69 4.56 -7.32 -23.76
CA ASP A 69 5.58 -8.06 -24.52
C ASP A 69 6.95 -7.36 -24.50
N ASN A 70 7.42 -6.97 -23.29
CA ASN A 70 8.68 -6.22 -23.09
C ASN A 70 8.74 -4.88 -23.84
N ALA A 71 7.60 -4.18 -23.94
CA ALA A 71 7.43 -2.89 -24.62
C ALA A 71 7.53 -2.98 -26.16
N THR A 72 7.16 -4.10 -26.77
CA THR A 72 6.90 -4.18 -28.20
C THR A 72 5.75 -3.27 -28.61
N THR A 73 5.80 -2.72 -29.80
CA THR A 73 4.78 -1.78 -30.29
C THR A 73 3.66 -2.45 -31.07
N THR A 74 3.89 -3.67 -31.58
CA THR A 74 2.94 -4.41 -32.43
C THR A 74 2.92 -5.89 -32.09
N THR A 75 1.77 -6.55 -32.29
CA THR A 75 1.60 -8.00 -32.18
C THR A 75 0.58 -8.51 -33.19
N THR A 76 0.72 -9.77 -33.60
CA THR A 76 -0.28 -10.51 -34.37
C THR A 76 -0.99 -11.58 -33.52
N SER A 77 -0.62 -11.68 -32.24
CA SER A 77 -1.25 -12.58 -31.26
C SER A 77 -2.20 -11.82 -30.36
N SER A 78 -3.37 -12.38 -30.11
CA SER A 78 -4.28 -11.88 -29.07
C SER A 78 -3.77 -12.21 -27.66
N SER A 79 -2.93 -13.23 -27.51
CA SER A 79 -2.29 -13.54 -26.23
C SER A 79 -0.98 -12.79 -26.11
N VAL A 80 -0.86 -11.94 -25.10
CA VAL A 80 0.32 -11.12 -24.82
C VAL A 80 0.78 -11.33 -23.37
N THR A 81 2.01 -10.98 -23.09
CA THR A 81 2.57 -10.99 -21.74
C THR A 81 2.55 -9.57 -21.17
N LEU A 82 1.97 -9.41 -19.99
CA LEU A 82 2.09 -8.18 -19.21
C LEU A 82 3.25 -8.35 -18.24
N ASN A 83 4.28 -7.51 -18.41
CA ASN A 83 5.39 -7.41 -17.47
C ASN A 83 5.03 -6.37 -16.42
N LEU A 84 4.74 -6.84 -15.22
CA LEU A 84 4.24 -6.03 -14.11
C LEU A 84 5.32 -5.80 -13.06
N THR A 85 5.45 -4.58 -12.57
CA THR A 85 6.17 -4.30 -11.32
C THR A 85 5.36 -3.39 -10.42
N ALA A 86 5.46 -3.57 -9.12
CA ALA A 86 4.88 -2.65 -8.14
C ALA A 86 5.67 -2.65 -6.84
N THR A 87 5.72 -1.51 -6.19
CA THR A 87 6.31 -1.33 -4.85
C THR A 87 5.35 -0.56 -3.95
N ASP A 88 5.38 -0.87 -2.66
CA ASP A 88 4.56 -0.21 -1.66
C ASP A 88 5.21 -0.28 -0.27
N ASN A 89 5.02 0.74 0.56
CA ASN A 89 5.66 0.85 1.88
C ASN A 89 5.14 -0.19 2.89
N LYS A 90 3.90 -0.68 2.73
CA LYS A 90 3.25 -1.70 3.59
C LYS A 90 2.96 -3.00 2.85
N GLY A 91 2.92 -2.96 1.54
CA GLY A 91 2.85 -4.12 0.66
C GLY A 91 1.67 -4.15 -0.32
N VAL A 92 2.01 -4.48 -1.55
CA VAL A 92 1.06 -4.78 -2.61
C VAL A 92 0.37 -6.10 -2.30
N VAL A 93 -0.96 -6.15 -2.38
CA VAL A 93 -1.76 -7.35 -2.09
C VAL A 93 -2.60 -7.83 -3.26
N GLY A 94 -2.65 -7.07 -4.36
CA GLY A 94 -3.38 -7.50 -5.55
C GLY A 94 -3.14 -6.63 -6.76
N TYR A 95 -3.40 -7.20 -7.94
CA TYR A 95 -3.50 -6.48 -9.20
C TYR A 95 -4.76 -6.85 -9.95
N LEU A 96 -5.20 -5.97 -10.85
CA LEU A 96 -6.27 -6.21 -11.82
C LEU A 96 -5.86 -5.62 -13.16
N ALA A 97 -5.86 -6.42 -14.22
CA ALA A 97 -5.57 -5.97 -15.58
C ALA A 97 -6.83 -6.06 -16.46
N SER A 98 -7.07 -5.03 -17.28
CA SER A 98 -8.19 -4.98 -18.21
C SER A 98 -7.95 -4.00 -19.36
N GLU A 99 -8.79 -4.03 -20.40
CA GLU A 99 -8.84 -2.98 -21.44
C GLU A 99 -9.73 -1.79 -21.03
N SER A 100 -10.31 -1.79 -19.83
CA SER A 100 -11.10 -0.68 -19.28
C SER A 100 -10.22 0.28 -18.49
N SER A 101 -10.34 1.58 -18.78
CA SER A 101 -9.64 2.64 -18.03
C SER A 101 -10.30 2.97 -16.69
N ALA A 102 -11.52 2.46 -16.43
CA ALA A 102 -12.23 2.74 -15.19
C ALA A 102 -11.54 2.08 -13.99
N PRO A 103 -11.30 2.82 -12.89
CA PRO A 103 -10.79 2.24 -11.66
C PRO A 103 -11.73 1.13 -11.15
N PRO A 104 -11.19 -0.06 -10.82
CA PRO A 104 -12.01 -1.12 -10.25
C PRO A 104 -12.43 -0.80 -8.81
N SER A 105 -13.58 -1.35 -8.37
CA SER A 105 -13.90 -1.37 -6.94
C SER A 105 -12.86 -2.19 -6.17
N THR A 106 -12.50 -1.74 -4.97
CA THR A 106 -11.61 -2.49 -4.06
C THR A 106 -12.14 -3.89 -3.72
N ASP A 107 -13.47 -4.06 -3.77
CA ASP A 107 -14.18 -5.32 -3.46
C ASP A 107 -14.49 -6.16 -4.71
N SER A 108 -13.98 -5.78 -5.88
CA SER A 108 -14.17 -6.55 -7.11
C SER A 108 -13.64 -7.98 -6.95
N THR A 109 -14.38 -8.96 -7.45
CA THR A 109 -13.94 -10.37 -7.49
C THR A 109 -12.88 -10.63 -8.57
N SER A 110 -12.63 -9.67 -9.45
CA SER A 110 -11.65 -9.77 -10.54
C SER A 110 -10.21 -9.47 -10.11
N TRP A 111 -9.98 -9.09 -8.85
CA TRP A 111 -8.62 -8.92 -8.34
C TRP A 111 -7.87 -10.25 -8.29
N VAL A 112 -6.68 -10.27 -8.85
CA VAL A 112 -5.71 -11.34 -8.63
C VAL A 112 -4.96 -11.05 -7.34
N SER A 113 -5.10 -11.95 -6.36
CA SER A 113 -4.46 -11.79 -5.05
C SER A 113 -2.96 -12.04 -5.13
N ILE A 114 -2.21 -11.20 -4.44
CA ILE A 114 -0.76 -11.33 -4.23
C ILE A 114 -0.51 -11.55 -2.74
N THR A 115 0.38 -12.46 -2.38
CA THR A 115 0.91 -12.49 -1.01
C THR A 115 1.60 -11.16 -0.73
N SER A 116 1.20 -10.46 0.34
CA SER A 116 1.68 -9.10 0.64
C SER A 116 3.21 -9.01 0.53
N THR A 117 3.67 -8.12 -0.30
CA THR A 117 5.11 -7.85 -0.54
C THR A 117 5.35 -6.38 -0.81
N THR A 118 6.44 -5.84 -0.30
CA THR A 118 6.85 -4.45 -0.57
C THR A 118 7.44 -4.27 -1.98
N SER A 119 7.76 -5.37 -2.66
CA SER A 119 8.23 -5.36 -4.05
C SER A 119 7.64 -6.55 -4.79
N TYR A 120 6.86 -6.30 -5.81
CA TYR A 120 6.22 -7.27 -6.69
C TYR A 120 6.76 -7.17 -8.10
N SER A 121 7.01 -8.31 -8.74
CA SER A 121 7.36 -8.41 -10.15
C SER A 121 6.84 -9.73 -10.70
N ALA A 122 6.13 -9.68 -11.84
CA ALA A 122 5.60 -10.87 -12.50
C ALA A 122 5.35 -10.63 -13.98
N ASP A 123 5.48 -11.71 -14.75
CA ASP A 123 5.03 -11.82 -16.11
C ASP A 123 3.71 -12.60 -16.13
N VAL A 124 2.64 -11.97 -16.61
CA VAL A 124 1.29 -12.55 -16.59
C VAL A 124 0.69 -12.57 -17.99
N SER A 125 0.02 -13.67 -18.34
CA SER A 125 -0.68 -13.77 -19.63
C SER A 125 -1.94 -12.92 -19.61
N PHE A 126 -2.20 -12.21 -20.72
CA PHE A 126 -3.41 -11.41 -20.93
C PHE A 126 -3.93 -11.63 -22.34
N THR A 127 -5.25 -11.68 -22.50
CA THR A 127 -5.90 -11.85 -23.80
C THR A 127 -6.53 -10.53 -24.24
N LEU A 128 -6.03 -9.97 -25.33
CA LEU A 128 -6.60 -8.79 -25.97
C LEU A 128 -7.96 -9.12 -26.59
N SER A 129 -8.87 -8.15 -26.63
CA SER A 129 -10.12 -8.29 -27.37
C SER A 129 -9.88 -8.51 -28.88
N ALA A 130 -10.75 -9.27 -29.54
CA ALA A 130 -10.52 -9.81 -30.89
C ALA A 130 -10.47 -8.78 -32.03
N VAL A 131 -10.83 -7.53 -31.78
CA VAL A 131 -10.84 -6.46 -32.79
C VAL A 131 -9.40 -5.95 -33.00
N TYR A 132 -8.92 -5.94 -34.26
CA TYR A 132 -7.62 -5.39 -34.61
C TYR A 132 -7.56 -3.87 -34.40
N GLY A 133 -6.36 -3.35 -34.17
CA GLY A 133 -6.09 -1.94 -33.96
C GLY A 133 -5.32 -1.68 -32.66
N MET A 134 -5.25 -0.42 -32.26
CA MET A 134 -4.57 -0.01 -31.03
C MET A 134 -5.33 -0.54 -29.81
N LYS A 135 -4.63 -1.29 -28.97
CA LYS A 135 -5.14 -1.82 -27.71
C LYS A 135 -4.50 -1.08 -26.55
N TRP A 136 -5.32 -0.62 -25.63
CA TRP A 136 -4.89 -0.05 -24.36
C TRP A 136 -5.17 -1.08 -23.27
N VAL A 137 -4.15 -1.39 -22.49
CA VAL A 137 -4.27 -2.24 -21.30
C VAL A 137 -3.97 -1.41 -20.08
N TYR A 138 -4.81 -1.54 -19.09
CA TYR A 138 -4.70 -0.88 -17.78
C TYR A 138 -4.44 -1.94 -16.73
N VAL A 139 -3.50 -1.67 -15.84
CA VAL A 139 -3.30 -2.46 -14.63
C VAL A 139 -3.51 -1.57 -13.42
N TRP A 140 -4.25 -2.08 -12.47
CA TRP A 140 -4.42 -1.46 -11.16
C TRP A 140 -3.73 -2.32 -10.12
N PHE A 141 -3.00 -1.69 -9.21
CA PHE A 141 -2.45 -2.33 -8.03
C PHE A 141 -3.19 -1.84 -6.80
N LYS A 142 -3.31 -2.70 -5.79
CA LYS A 142 -3.85 -2.33 -4.48
C LYS A 142 -2.97 -2.81 -3.35
N ASP A 143 -2.97 -2.05 -2.26
CA ASP A 143 -2.40 -2.43 -0.98
C ASP A 143 -3.44 -3.09 -0.04
N GLY A 144 -3.01 -3.40 1.19
CA GLY A 144 -3.84 -4.01 2.22
C GLY A 144 -4.90 -3.07 2.83
N LYS A 145 -4.85 -1.76 2.53
CA LYS A 145 -5.82 -0.75 2.99
C LYS A 145 -6.83 -0.37 1.91
N GLY A 146 -6.58 -0.79 0.68
CA GLY A 146 -7.42 -0.49 -0.46
C GLY A 146 -6.99 0.78 -1.20
N ASN A 147 -5.80 1.32 -0.95
CA ASN A 147 -5.25 2.37 -1.79
C ASN A 147 -4.93 1.80 -3.17
N LEU A 148 -5.29 2.52 -4.22
CA LEU A 148 -5.22 2.07 -5.60
C LEU A 148 -4.31 2.96 -6.43
N ALA A 149 -3.51 2.34 -7.31
CA ALA A 149 -2.79 3.04 -8.36
C ALA A 149 -2.95 2.34 -9.71
N GLY A 150 -3.19 3.11 -10.77
CA GLY A 150 -3.40 2.62 -12.13
C GLY A 150 -2.28 3.00 -13.07
N TYR A 151 -1.90 2.07 -13.94
CA TYR A 151 -0.88 2.23 -14.97
C TYR A 151 -1.41 1.71 -16.29
N GLN A 152 -0.92 2.24 -17.40
CA GLN A 152 -1.38 1.85 -18.73
C GLN A 152 -0.22 1.64 -19.69
N SER A 153 -0.45 0.79 -20.68
CA SER A 153 0.43 0.58 -21.84
C SER A 153 -0.42 0.27 -23.05
N SER A 154 0.15 0.43 -24.24
CA SER A 154 -0.57 0.13 -25.50
C SER A 154 0.26 -0.74 -26.43
N ILE A 155 -0.42 -1.49 -27.28
CA ILE A 155 0.14 -2.31 -28.34
C ILE A 155 -0.80 -2.31 -29.55
N GLU A 156 -0.29 -2.27 -30.76
CA GLU A 156 -1.11 -2.39 -31.96
C GLU A 156 -1.30 -3.88 -32.32
N TYR A 157 -2.55 -4.35 -32.24
CA TYR A 157 -2.94 -5.71 -32.62
C TYR A 157 -3.30 -5.74 -34.11
N ARG A 158 -2.52 -6.50 -34.90
CA ARG A 158 -2.63 -6.56 -36.38
C ARG A 158 -3.10 -7.94 -36.85
N SER A 159 -3.74 -7.97 -38.02
CA SER A 159 -3.93 -9.24 -38.75
C SER A 159 -2.59 -9.84 -39.16
N GLN A 160 -2.52 -11.17 -39.26
CA GLN A 160 -1.41 -11.87 -39.90
C GLN A 160 -1.37 -11.59 -41.39
#